data_1193327dd80a9e26f3cbfb36aea395fe
#
_entry.id   1193327dd80a9e26f3cbfb36aea395fe
#
_cell.length_a   1.000
_cell.length_b   1.000
_cell.length_c   1.000
_cell.angle_alpha   90.00
_cell.angle_beta   90.00
_cell.angle_gamma   90.00
#
_symmetry.space_group_name_H-M   'P 1'
#
loop_
_entity.id
_entity.type
_entity.pdbx_description
1 polymer ?
#
loop_
_entity_poly.entity_id
_entity_poly.type
_entity_poly.pdbx_seq_one_letter_code
_entity_poly.pdbx_strand_id
1 'polypeptide(L)'
;MHAFLIERLAIELRSKIVGKQLLDVFSTSKHEINFVFDDFVLKINFFQGLPFFQFPNISNIQKKNRLPIFRSMVGSKLSAIKTFPFDRSFSLYFDNYEILRFYGYGKFSQLTHYKSDKWLDNFPLKSKQISFEENIKDVNLSWLIEGIKVEELKFLDSSQKNTLIVNNFDENLIDNKKKSLMDIYHKSLTSSLFINKINLKYELAFEKRGETISAFDSTLHACDQFARLYISHQVFVQTKLSHLNVLNKERQRILKRLKSVQIQIKELSNGQKYKDKADLIMANLWQMDKGMDEINLQTFDGKEQVFIKLKKDLSPQDNAARLYKKGKNEKIRLKFANETLKIIKQELTMKTEEIASVEQMDELKDLRKEANSKQGKQFIKLPYRVVRYEGFEIRIGKGARENDELLRNYTTKFDKWLHAKDVSGSHVVIRNPSQNQISMDVIERAAQLAAYYSKAKNEGMAAVIYTDRKYVRKPKGAHPGMVKVDREYTILVEPQQ
;
A
#
# COMPACT_ATOMS: atom_id res chain seq x y z
N MET A 1 -14.27 3.20 -22.06
CA MET A 1 -15.26 2.39 -22.83
C MET A 1 -15.64 3.18 -24.07
N HIS A 2 -15.78 2.50 -25.21
CA HIS A 2 -16.09 3.13 -26.49
C HIS A 2 -17.57 3.62 -26.57
N ALA A 3 -17.86 4.69 -27.29
CA ALA A 3 -19.24 5.22 -27.39
C ALA A 3 -20.23 4.18 -27.95
N PHE A 4 -19.87 3.55 -29.07
CA PHE A 4 -20.72 2.52 -29.71
C PHE A 4 -20.94 1.29 -28.84
N LEU A 5 -19.97 0.95 -27.98
CA LEU A 5 -20.13 -0.13 -27.01
C LEU A 5 -21.15 0.22 -25.94
N ILE A 6 -21.16 1.48 -25.45
CA ILE A 6 -22.15 1.97 -24.47
C ILE A 6 -23.54 1.99 -25.06
N GLU A 7 -23.65 2.44 -26.30
CA GLU A 7 -24.93 2.46 -27.01
C GLU A 7 -25.46 1.03 -27.23
N ARG A 8 -24.64 0.13 -27.74
CA ARG A 8 -25.00 -1.27 -27.93
C ARG A 8 -25.38 -1.97 -26.61
N LEU A 9 -24.64 -1.66 -25.53
CA LEU A 9 -24.99 -2.13 -24.19
C LEU A 9 -26.37 -1.65 -23.76
N ALA A 10 -26.68 -0.37 -23.97
CA ALA A 10 -27.97 0.20 -23.59
C ALA A 10 -29.13 -0.40 -24.44
N ILE A 11 -28.88 -0.70 -25.72
CA ILE A 11 -29.84 -1.39 -26.59
C ILE A 11 -30.17 -2.79 -26.05
N GLU A 12 -29.14 -3.58 -25.72
CA GLU A 12 -29.36 -4.92 -25.10
C GLU A 12 -30.03 -4.83 -23.73
N LEU A 13 -29.63 -3.87 -22.88
CA LEU A 13 -30.28 -3.63 -21.58
C LEU A 13 -31.75 -3.31 -21.73
N ARG A 14 -32.14 -2.57 -22.77
CA ARG A 14 -33.55 -2.25 -23.02
C ARG A 14 -34.43 -3.51 -23.07
N SER A 15 -34.00 -4.54 -23.77
CA SER A 15 -34.72 -5.81 -23.88
C SER A 15 -34.76 -6.62 -22.55
N LYS A 16 -33.87 -6.31 -21.60
CA LYS A 16 -33.75 -7.04 -20.33
C LYS A 16 -34.45 -6.37 -19.15
N ILE A 17 -34.49 -5.05 -19.10
CA ILE A 17 -34.94 -4.34 -17.88
C ILE A 17 -36.08 -3.33 -18.10
N VAL A 18 -36.40 -2.93 -19.33
CA VAL A 18 -37.56 -2.05 -19.55
C VAL A 18 -38.86 -2.79 -19.19
N GLY A 19 -39.75 -2.10 -18.50
CA GLY A 19 -41.00 -2.66 -17.96
C GLY A 19 -40.87 -3.37 -16.60
N LYS A 20 -39.63 -3.63 -16.12
CA LYS A 20 -39.38 -4.29 -14.84
C LYS A 20 -39.37 -3.31 -13.68
N GLN A 21 -39.72 -3.81 -12.50
CA GLN A 21 -39.68 -3.06 -11.26
C GLN A 21 -38.26 -3.05 -10.66
N LEU A 22 -37.83 -1.91 -10.19
CA LEU A 22 -36.58 -1.76 -9.44
C LEU A 22 -36.83 -2.12 -7.97
N LEU A 23 -36.31 -3.29 -7.53
CA LEU A 23 -36.55 -3.83 -6.20
C LEU A 23 -35.60 -3.29 -5.15
N ASP A 24 -34.34 -3.00 -5.53
CA ASP A 24 -33.33 -2.50 -4.60
C ASP A 24 -32.21 -1.75 -5.35
N VAL A 25 -31.64 -0.73 -4.70
CA VAL A 25 -30.44 -0.04 -5.17
C VAL A 25 -29.48 0.15 -4.01
N PHE A 26 -28.31 -0.44 -4.11
CA PHE A 26 -27.32 -0.36 -3.02
C PHE A 26 -25.88 -0.39 -3.52
N SER A 27 -25.00 0.13 -2.70
CA SER A 27 -23.55 0.01 -2.85
C SER A 27 -22.96 -0.87 -1.75
N THR A 28 -21.89 -1.61 -2.09
CA THR A 28 -21.08 -2.37 -1.14
C THR A 28 -19.68 -1.76 -0.98
N SER A 29 -19.35 -0.78 -1.83
CA SER A 29 -18.12 0.01 -1.77
C SER A 29 -18.33 1.38 -2.40
N LYS A 30 -17.45 2.33 -2.13
CA LYS A 30 -17.52 3.69 -2.71
C LYS A 30 -17.39 3.73 -4.26
N HIS A 31 -17.14 2.60 -4.91
CA HIS A 31 -16.90 2.54 -6.35
C HIS A 31 -17.87 1.62 -7.11
N GLU A 32 -18.79 0.96 -6.45
CA GLU A 32 -19.73 0.08 -7.13
C GLU A 32 -21.16 0.28 -6.66
N ILE A 33 -22.09 0.14 -7.58
CA ILE A 33 -23.53 0.25 -7.33
C ILE A 33 -24.25 -0.92 -8.01
N ASN A 34 -25.27 -1.45 -7.35
CA ASN A 34 -26.07 -2.56 -7.83
C ASN A 34 -27.52 -2.10 -7.94
N PHE A 35 -28.13 -2.35 -9.10
CA PHE A 35 -29.55 -2.18 -9.37
C PHE A 35 -30.17 -3.56 -9.50
N VAL A 36 -31.11 -3.89 -8.64
CA VAL A 36 -31.79 -5.18 -8.61
C VAL A 36 -33.20 -5.03 -9.18
N PHE A 37 -33.46 -5.65 -10.31
CA PHE A 37 -34.78 -5.80 -10.92
C PHE A 37 -35.35 -7.19 -10.60
N ASP A 38 -36.57 -7.50 -11.03
CA ASP A 38 -37.27 -8.75 -10.73
C ASP A 38 -36.42 -10.02 -10.97
N ASP A 39 -35.74 -10.10 -12.11
CA ASP A 39 -34.93 -11.27 -12.53
C ASP A 39 -33.54 -10.87 -13.08
N PHE A 40 -33.15 -9.61 -12.91
CA PHE A 40 -31.93 -9.08 -13.49
C PHE A 40 -31.20 -8.15 -12.54
N VAL A 41 -29.86 -8.25 -12.53
CA VAL A 41 -29.02 -7.35 -11.75
C VAL A 41 -28.06 -6.63 -12.67
N LEU A 42 -28.11 -5.31 -12.62
CA LEU A 42 -27.12 -4.43 -13.24
C LEU A 42 -26.16 -3.92 -12.17
N LYS A 43 -24.92 -4.34 -12.24
CA LYS A 43 -23.85 -3.83 -11.39
C LYS A 43 -22.91 -2.94 -12.19
N ILE A 44 -22.69 -1.71 -11.76
CA ILE A 44 -21.73 -0.79 -12.35
C ILE A 44 -20.59 -0.58 -11.35
N ASN A 45 -19.36 -0.85 -11.78
CA ASN A 45 -18.16 -0.67 -10.98
C ASN A 45 -17.28 0.41 -11.60
N PHE A 46 -17.01 1.48 -10.86
CA PHE A 46 -16.14 2.60 -11.28
C PHE A 46 -14.69 2.34 -10.81
N PHE A 47 -14.14 1.22 -11.23
CA PHE A 47 -12.78 0.83 -10.84
C PHE A 47 -11.75 1.79 -11.43
N GLN A 48 -10.95 2.43 -10.56
CA GLN A 48 -9.97 3.47 -10.95
C GLN A 48 -10.58 4.62 -11.78
N GLY A 49 -11.87 4.88 -11.58
CA GLY A 49 -12.60 5.92 -12.33
C GLY A 49 -13.10 5.48 -13.71
N LEU A 50 -12.81 4.24 -14.14
CA LEU A 50 -13.36 3.67 -15.37
C LEU A 50 -14.62 2.86 -15.06
N PRO A 51 -15.69 2.98 -15.88
CA PRO A 51 -16.91 2.23 -15.67
C PRO A 51 -16.78 0.81 -16.24
N PHE A 52 -17.24 -0.17 -15.46
CA PHE A 52 -17.37 -1.57 -15.86
C PHE A 52 -18.78 -2.05 -15.53
N PHE A 53 -19.38 -2.75 -16.47
CA PHE A 53 -20.71 -3.32 -16.31
C PHE A 53 -20.62 -4.82 -16.08
N GLN A 54 -21.34 -5.29 -15.07
CA GLN A 54 -21.41 -6.70 -14.68
C GLN A 54 -22.88 -7.08 -14.44
N PHE A 55 -23.20 -8.35 -14.65
CA PHE A 55 -24.55 -8.88 -14.55
C PHE A 55 -24.57 -10.14 -13.69
N PRO A 56 -24.37 -9.98 -12.36
CA PRO A 56 -24.35 -11.12 -11.46
C PRO A 56 -25.74 -11.74 -11.33
N ASN A 57 -25.79 -13.07 -11.06
CA ASN A 57 -27.03 -13.73 -10.70
C ASN A 57 -27.56 -13.18 -9.37
N ILE A 58 -28.89 -13.13 -9.20
CA ILE A 58 -29.57 -12.64 -8.00
C ILE A 58 -29.10 -13.41 -6.75
N SER A 59 -28.87 -14.72 -6.85
CA SER A 59 -28.34 -15.57 -5.77
C SER A 59 -26.97 -15.14 -5.25
N ASN A 60 -26.18 -14.49 -6.09
CA ASN A 60 -24.79 -14.07 -5.80
C ASN A 60 -24.69 -12.63 -5.26
N ILE A 61 -25.84 -11.99 -5.00
CA ILE A 61 -25.84 -10.63 -4.48
C ILE A 61 -25.42 -10.63 -3.00
N GLN A 62 -24.50 -9.76 -2.65
CA GLN A 62 -24.05 -9.57 -1.27
C GLN A 62 -25.22 -9.14 -0.38
N LYS A 63 -25.48 -9.88 0.71
CA LYS A 63 -26.62 -9.65 1.63
C LYS A 63 -26.27 -8.74 2.82
N LYS A 64 -24.98 -8.57 3.14
CA LYS A 64 -24.49 -7.77 4.29
C LYS A 64 -23.68 -6.58 3.80
N ASN A 65 -23.51 -5.58 4.66
CA ASN A 65 -22.71 -4.36 4.39
C ASN A 65 -23.19 -3.62 3.12
N ARG A 66 -24.50 -3.38 3.00
CA ARG A 66 -25.11 -2.63 1.92
C ARG A 66 -25.41 -1.21 2.37
N LEU A 67 -25.04 -0.24 1.56
CA LEU A 67 -25.45 1.16 1.71
C LEU A 67 -26.56 1.45 0.69
N PRO A 68 -27.81 1.68 1.09
CA PRO A 68 -28.88 2.04 0.17
C PRO A 68 -28.59 3.41 -0.48
N ILE A 69 -28.71 3.48 -1.81
CA ILE A 69 -28.51 4.68 -2.61
C ILE A 69 -29.75 4.87 -3.48
N PHE A 70 -30.09 6.10 -3.88
CA PHE A 70 -31.23 6.42 -4.74
C PHE A 70 -32.55 5.77 -4.25
N ARG A 71 -32.82 5.85 -2.94
CA ARG A 71 -33.95 5.16 -2.30
C ARG A 71 -35.32 5.53 -2.88
N SER A 72 -35.49 6.75 -3.37
CA SER A 72 -36.74 7.22 -3.98
C SER A 72 -37.12 6.46 -5.25
N MET A 73 -36.15 5.83 -5.91
CA MET A 73 -36.36 5.07 -7.14
C MET A 73 -36.85 3.63 -6.88
N VAL A 74 -36.66 3.12 -5.67
CA VAL A 74 -37.04 1.73 -5.32
C VAL A 74 -38.57 1.59 -5.37
N GLY A 75 -39.05 0.55 -6.04
CA GLY A 75 -40.46 0.31 -6.27
C GLY A 75 -40.99 0.86 -7.60
N SER A 76 -40.25 1.76 -8.28
CA SER A 76 -40.64 2.30 -9.60
C SER A 76 -40.32 1.31 -10.73
N LYS A 77 -41.03 1.43 -11.86
CA LYS A 77 -40.77 0.65 -13.07
C LYS A 77 -39.92 1.43 -14.05
N LEU A 78 -38.97 0.75 -14.67
CA LEU A 78 -38.18 1.35 -15.74
C LEU A 78 -39.01 1.49 -17.00
N SER A 79 -39.35 2.73 -17.40
CA SER A 79 -40.19 3.04 -18.54
C SER A 79 -39.43 3.01 -19.87
N ALA A 80 -38.21 3.55 -19.89
CA ALA A 80 -37.41 3.63 -21.09
C ALA A 80 -35.90 3.73 -20.82
N ILE A 81 -35.10 3.35 -21.81
CA ILE A 81 -33.67 3.65 -21.89
C ILE A 81 -33.43 4.50 -23.13
N LYS A 82 -32.91 5.71 -22.95
CA LYS A 82 -32.54 6.60 -24.05
C LYS A 82 -31.02 6.62 -24.21
N THR A 83 -30.56 6.37 -25.42
CA THR A 83 -29.16 6.47 -25.84
C THR A 83 -28.92 7.79 -26.53
N PHE A 84 -27.67 8.23 -26.52
CA PHE A 84 -27.20 9.41 -27.22
C PHE A 84 -26.15 8.96 -28.25
N PRO A 85 -26.47 8.89 -29.55
CA PRO A 85 -25.56 8.43 -30.59
C PRO A 85 -24.23 9.19 -30.54
N PHE A 86 -23.11 8.45 -30.70
CA PHE A 86 -21.75 8.98 -30.65
C PHE A 86 -21.30 9.52 -29.31
N ASP A 87 -22.14 9.45 -28.26
CA ASP A 87 -21.79 9.84 -26.92
C ASP A 87 -21.57 8.61 -26.01
N ARG A 88 -20.88 8.81 -24.90
CA ARG A 88 -20.59 7.78 -23.90
C ARG A 88 -21.58 7.85 -22.74
N SER A 89 -22.85 8.08 -23.05
CA SER A 89 -23.91 8.21 -22.05
C SER A 89 -25.20 7.52 -22.47
N PHE A 90 -26.01 7.19 -21.48
CA PHE A 90 -27.40 6.78 -21.63
C PHE A 90 -28.21 7.20 -20.41
N SER A 91 -29.52 7.28 -20.54
CA SER A 91 -30.43 7.62 -19.45
C SER A 91 -31.47 6.52 -19.24
N LEU A 92 -31.74 6.22 -17.99
CA LEU A 92 -32.79 5.33 -17.52
C LEU A 92 -33.95 6.20 -17.00
N TYR A 93 -35.14 6.06 -17.58
CA TYR A 93 -36.35 6.79 -17.21
C TYR A 93 -37.29 5.89 -16.43
N PHE A 94 -37.76 6.35 -15.29
CA PHE A 94 -38.67 5.64 -14.42
C PHE A 94 -40.06 6.25 -14.41
N ASP A 95 -41.09 5.46 -14.10
CA ASP A 95 -42.50 5.88 -14.13
C ASP A 95 -42.85 6.92 -13.07
N ASN A 96 -42.00 7.08 -12.04
CA ASN A 96 -42.14 8.12 -11.00
C ASN A 96 -41.45 9.45 -11.35
N TYR A 97 -41.19 9.73 -12.64
CA TYR A 97 -40.50 10.91 -13.17
C TYR A 97 -39.05 11.07 -12.70
N GLU A 98 -38.43 9.98 -12.22
CA GLU A 98 -37.02 9.98 -11.90
C GLU A 98 -36.19 9.52 -13.09
N ILE A 99 -35.01 10.11 -13.26
CA ILE A 99 -34.07 9.83 -14.35
C ILE A 99 -32.72 9.54 -13.76
N LEU A 100 -32.14 8.43 -14.14
CA LEU A 100 -30.75 8.10 -13.81
C LEU A 100 -29.92 8.17 -15.08
N ARG A 101 -28.98 9.10 -15.15
CA ARG A 101 -28.11 9.29 -16.31
C ARG A 101 -26.72 8.77 -16.03
N PHE A 102 -26.24 7.90 -16.90
CA PHE A 102 -24.88 7.39 -16.88
C PHE A 102 -23.99 8.22 -17.80
N TYR A 103 -22.79 8.58 -17.31
CA TYR A 103 -21.74 9.24 -18.07
C TYR A 103 -20.47 8.40 -18.03
N GLY A 104 -19.94 7.99 -19.22
CA GLY A 104 -18.78 7.14 -19.39
C GLY A 104 -17.49 7.86 -19.78
N TYR A 105 -17.20 9.01 -19.16
CA TYR A 105 -16.09 9.90 -19.55
C TYR A 105 -14.78 9.61 -18.80
N GLY A 106 -14.32 8.37 -18.84
CA GLY A 106 -13.07 7.95 -18.19
C GLY A 106 -13.10 8.20 -16.68
N LYS A 107 -12.11 8.88 -16.13
CA LYS A 107 -12.05 9.20 -14.69
C LYS A 107 -13.18 10.08 -14.16
N PHE A 108 -13.95 10.70 -15.06
CA PHE A 108 -15.13 11.50 -14.73
C PHE A 108 -16.43 10.71 -14.84
N SER A 109 -16.37 9.40 -15.10
CA SER A 109 -17.54 8.54 -15.21
C SER A 109 -18.33 8.56 -13.91
N GLN A 110 -19.66 8.68 -14.04
CA GLN A 110 -20.60 8.77 -12.92
C GLN A 110 -22.03 8.46 -13.35
N LEU A 111 -22.87 8.20 -12.37
CA LEU A 111 -24.33 8.20 -12.47
C LEU A 111 -24.83 9.50 -11.84
N THR A 112 -25.80 10.14 -12.47
CA THR A 112 -26.44 11.35 -11.95
C THR A 112 -27.95 11.12 -11.87
N HIS A 113 -28.52 11.42 -10.72
CA HIS A 113 -29.92 11.22 -10.43
C HIS A 113 -30.69 12.53 -10.49
N TYR A 114 -31.79 12.54 -11.22
CA TYR A 114 -32.69 13.68 -11.41
C TYR A 114 -34.12 13.28 -11.08
N LYS A 115 -34.93 14.25 -10.66
CA LYS A 115 -36.39 14.15 -10.56
C LYS A 115 -37.02 15.43 -11.10
N SER A 116 -37.93 15.28 -12.09
CA SER A 116 -38.56 16.42 -12.75
C SER A 116 -37.52 17.49 -13.15
N ASP A 117 -36.44 17.06 -13.80
CA ASP A 117 -35.30 17.86 -14.28
C ASP A 117 -34.45 18.55 -13.20
N LYS A 118 -34.75 18.32 -11.92
CA LYS A 118 -33.90 18.77 -10.81
C LYS A 118 -32.88 17.73 -10.45
N TRP A 119 -31.62 18.14 -10.39
CA TRP A 119 -30.53 17.29 -9.87
C TRP A 119 -30.77 16.99 -8.40
N LEU A 120 -30.60 15.72 -8.00
CA LEU A 120 -30.73 15.25 -6.63
C LEU A 120 -29.40 14.77 -6.06
N ASP A 121 -28.74 13.84 -6.78
CA ASP A 121 -27.55 13.15 -6.25
C ASP A 121 -26.70 12.56 -7.39
N ASN A 122 -25.51 12.07 -7.05
CA ASN A 122 -24.62 11.36 -7.99
C ASN A 122 -23.88 10.19 -7.32
N PHE A 123 -23.42 9.25 -8.14
CA PHE A 123 -22.57 8.14 -7.71
C PHE A 123 -21.47 7.85 -8.75
N PRO A 124 -20.19 7.66 -8.37
CA PRO A 124 -19.63 7.88 -7.03
C PRO A 124 -19.75 9.35 -6.60
N LEU A 125 -19.86 9.60 -5.30
CA LEU A 125 -19.91 10.96 -4.76
C LEU A 125 -18.71 11.77 -5.24
N LYS A 126 -18.94 12.78 -6.06
CA LYS A 126 -17.95 13.69 -6.61
C LYS A 126 -18.42 15.13 -6.40
N SER A 127 -17.50 16.01 -6.08
CA SER A 127 -17.78 17.43 -5.84
C SER A 127 -18.17 18.22 -7.09
N LYS A 128 -18.01 17.64 -8.28
CA LYS A 128 -18.28 18.31 -9.55
C LYS A 128 -19.51 17.71 -10.22
N GLN A 129 -20.58 18.46 -10.27
CA GLN A 129 -21.73 18.19 -11.13
C GLN A 129 -21.29 18.34 -12.59
N ILE A 130 -21.59 17.34 -13.42
CA ILE A 130 -21.52 17.52 -14.87
C ILE A 130 -22.86 18.09 -15.27
N SER A 131 -22.89 19.39 -15.59
CA SER A 131 -24.05 20.01 -16.23
C SER A 131 -24.09 19.54 -17.68
N PHE A 132 -25.15 18.87 -18.04
CA PHE A 132 -25.41 18.49 -19.43
C PHE A 132 -26.57 19.36 -19.94
N GLU A 133 -26.31 20.17 -20.95
CA GLU A 133 -27.37 20.81 -21.68
C GLU A 133 -28.07 19.76 -22.54
N GLU A 134 -29.38 19.56 -22.35
CA GLU A 134 -30.20 18.62 -23.09
C GLU A 134 -30.37 18.97 -24.59
N ASN A 135 -29.59 19.88 -25.11
CA ASN A 135 -29.57 20.30 -26.50
C ASN A 135 -28.79 19.37 -27.44
N ILE A 136 -28.81 18.06 -27.20
CA ILE A 136 -28.56 17.12 -28.31
C ILE A 136 -29.89 17.01 -29.06
N LYS A 137 -30.29 18.09 -29.76
CA LYS A 137 -31.18 18.04 -30.90
C LYS A 137 -30.69 16.91 -31.79
N ASP A 138 -31.62 16.26 -32.49
CA ASP A 138 -31.35 15.20 -33.48
C ASP A 138 -29.99 15.42 -34.12
N VAL A 139 -29.08 14.47 -33.91
CA VAL A 139 -27.66 14.65 -34.23
C VAL A 139 -27.57 14.80 -35.76
N ASN A 140 -27.67 16.02 -36.21
CA ASN A 140 -27.29 16.37 -37.56
C ASN A 140 -25.78 16.19 -37.64
N LEU A 141 -25.34 15.04 -38.18
CA LEU A 141 -23.92 14.64 -38.28
C LEU A 141 -23.04 15.66 -39.00
N SER A 142 -23.65 16.67 -39.65
CA SER A 142 -22.90 17.73 -40.33
C SER A 142 -21.98 18.50 -39.42
N TRP A 143 -22.39 18.85 -38.19
CA TRP A 143 -21.54 19.57 -37.25
C TRP A 143 -20.39 18.72 -36.69
N LEU A 144 -20.55 17.39 -36.61
CA LEU A 144 -19.49 16.44 -36.19
C LEU A 144 -18.38 16.31 -37.25
N ILE A 145 -18.66 16.66 -38.48
CA ILE A 145 -17.79 16.38 -39.62
C ILE A 145 -17.26 17.69 -40.25
N GLU A 146 -18.01 18.80 -40.19
CA GLU A 146 -17.56 20.10 -40.64
C GLU A 146 -16.45 20.66 -39.71
N GLY A 147 -15.23 20.78 -40.24
CA GLY A 147 -14.11 21.40 -39.56
C GLY A 147 -13.40 20.57 -38.51
N ILE A 148 -13.85 19.33 -38.22
CA ILE A 148 -13.18 18.44 -37.25
C ILE A 148 -12.30 17.44 -37.99
N LYS A 149 -11.02 17.35 -37.60
CA LYS A 149 -10.09 16.33 -38.10
C LYS A 149 -10.47 14.95 -37.55
N VAL A 150 -10.27 13.89 -38.34
CA VAL A 150 -10.59 12.51 -37.94
C VAL A 150 -9.91 12.13 -36.65
N GLU A 151 -8.71 12.63 -36.40
CA GLU A 151 -7.92 12.41 -35.17
C GLU A 151 -8.61 12.96 -33.93
N GLU A 152 -9.42 14.00 -34.07
CA GLU A 152 -10.15 14.67 -32.99
C GLU A 152 -11.45 13.95 -32.60
N LEU A 153 -11.91 13.00 -33.40
CA LEU A 153 -13.11 12.21 -33.11
C LEU A 153 -12.87 11.24 -31.94
N LYS A 154 -13.12 11.72 -30.71
CA LYS A 154 -12.85 10.98 -29.47
C LYS A 154 -13.71 9.74 -29.26
N PHE A 155 -14.77 9.58 -30.01
CA PHE A 155 -15.67 8.42 -29.94
C PHE A 155 -15.21 7.25 -30.82
N LEU A 156 -14.25 7.45 -31.73
CA LEU A 156 -13.65 6.40 -32.55
C LEU A 156 -12.37 5.86 -31.94
N ASP A 157 -12.11 4.58 -32.13
CA ASP A 157 -10.82 3.99 -31.80
C ASP A 157 -9.79 4.22 -32.94
N SER A 158 -8.53 3.84 -32.68
CA SER A 158 -7.45 4.06 -33.66
C SER A 158 -7.64 3.33 -34.97
N SER A 159 -8.25 2.12 -34.98
CA SER A 159 -8.51 1.35 -36.18
C SER A 159 -9.63 2.00 -37.01
N GLN A 160 -10.69 2.42 -36.35
CA GLN A 160 -11.80 3.11 -36.98
C GLN A 160 -11.35 4.44 -37.60
N LYS A 161 -10.47 5.18 -36.91
CA LYS A 161 -9.85 6.41 -37.43
C LYS A 161 -9.00 6.12 -38.66
N ASN A 162 -8.16 5.08 -38.61
CA ASN A 162 -7.34 4.68 -39.74
C ASN A 162 -8.21 4.27 -40.95
N THR A 163 -9.31 3.57 -40.73
CA THR A 163 -10.26 3.22 -41.79
C THR A 163 -10.83 4.46 -42.48
N LEU A 164 -11.15 5.47 -41.67
CA LEU A 164 -11.62 6.75 -42.18
C LEU A 164 -10.51 7.52 -42.96
N ILE A 165 -9.27 7.45 -42.52
CA ILE A 165 -8.12 8.13 -43.16
C ILE A 165 -7.75 7.44 -44.48
N VAL A 166 -7.68 6.09 -44.51
CA VAL A 166 -7.26 5.32 -45.66
C VAL A 166 -8.25 5.40 -46.86
N ASN A 167 -9.53 5.63 -46.55
CA ASN A 167 -10.56 5.78 -47.60
C ASN A 167 -10.49 7.12 -48.34
N ASN A 168 -9.33 7.79 -48.41
CA ASN A 168 -9.01 9.02 -49.13
C ASN A 168 -10.17 10.03 -49.09
N PHE A 169 -10.23 10.74 -47.98
CA PHE A 169 -11.21 11.82 -47.83
C PHE A 169 -10.80 13.02 -48.69
N ASP A 170 -11.37 13.07 -49.86
CA ASP A 170 -11.47 14.32 -50.59
C ASP A 170 -12.28 15.29 -49.73
N GLU A 171 -11.68 16.39 -49.34
CA GLU A 171 -12.27 17.36 -48.37
C GLU A 171 -13.62 17.93 -48.83
N ASN A 172 -13.96 17.71 -50.11
CA ASN A 172 -15.15 18.27 -50.78
C ASN A 172 -16.44 17.42 -50.72
N LEU A 173 -16.45 16.23 -50.11
CA LEU A 173 -17.61 15.33 -50.08
C LEU A 173 -18.01 14.94 -48.63
N ILE A 174 -18.70 15.90 -47.95
CA ILE A 174 -19.29 15.70 -46.60
C ILE A 174 -20.19 14.46 -46.57
N ASP A 175 -20.89 14.14 -47.63
CA ASP A 175 -21.78 12.98 -47.71
C ASP A 175 -21.05 11.63 -47.69
N ASN A 176 -19.84 11.55 -48.26
CA ASN A 176 -19.04 10.34 -48.21
C ASN A 176 -18.46 10.10 -46.78
N LYS A 177 -18.08 11.17 -46.09
CA LYS A 177 -17.67 11.11 -44.68
C LYS A 177 -18.80 10.61 -43.79
N LYS A 178 -19.99 11.16 -43.98
CA LYS A 178 -21.23 10.71 -43.31
C LYS A 178 -21.49 9.23 -43.53
N LYS A 179 -21.48 8.81 -44.79
CA LYS A 179 -21.73 7.42 -45.17
C LYS A 179 -20.73 6.48 -44.54
N SER A 180 -19.45 6.76 -44.65
CA SER A 180 -18.39 5.92 -44.04
C SER A 180 -18.48 5.87 -42.50
N LEU A 181 -18.84 6.97 -41.85
CA LEU A 181 -19.05 6.99 -40.41
C LEU A 181 -20.29 6.18 -40.00
N MET A 182 -21.38 6.28 -40.78
CA MET A 182 -22.58 5.46 -40.56
C MET A 182 -22.31 3.96 -40.81
N ASP A 183 -21.50 3.61 -41.79
CA ASP A 183 -21.10 2.22 -42.04
C ASP A 183 -20.29 1.67 -40.89
N ILE A 184 -19.32 2.43 -40.34
CA ILE A 184 -18.57 2.05 -39.12
C ILE A 184 -19.53 1.92 -37.94
N TYR A 185 -20.45 2.83 -37.76
CA TYR A 185 -21.45 2.80 -36.70
C TYR A 185 -22.31 1.53 -36.80
N HIS A 186 -22.96 1.27 -37.95
CA HIS A 186 -23.80 0.09 -38.15
C HIS A 186 -23.00 -1.21 -37.97
N LYS A 187 -21.80 -1.28 -38.53
CA LYS A 187 -20.89 -2.42 -38.33
C LYS A 187 -20.57 -2.62 -36.86
N SER A 188 -20.31 -1.56 -36.12
CA SER A 188 -20.00 -1.66 -34.68
C SER A 188 -21.20 -2.12 -33.83
N LEU A 189 -22.43 -1.85 -34.26
CA LEU A 189 -23.64 -2.32 -33.59
C LEU A 189 -23.93 -3.81 -33.82
N THR A 190 -23.47 -4.40 -34.91
CA THR A 190 -23.82 -5.77 -35.33
C THR A 190 -22.65 -6.77 -35.25
N SER A 191 -21.40 -6.29 -35.28
CA SER A 191 -20.21 -7.18 -35.24
C SER A 191 -20.01 -7.84 -33.90
N SER A 192 -19.32 -8.98 -33.90
CA SER A 192 -18.86 -9.62 -32.66
C SER A 192 -17.89 -8.71 -31.90
N LEU A 193 -17.86 -8.85 -30.57
CA LEU A 193 -16.94 -8.16 -29.67
C LEU A 193 -15.80 -9.11 -29.28
N PHE A 194 -14.60 -8.58 -29.18
CA PHE A 194 -13.41 -9.36 -28.88
C PHE A 194 -12.74 -8.84 -27.59
N ILE A 195 -12.38 -9.74 -26.70
CA ILE A 195 -11.46 -9.42 -25.62
C ILE A 195 -10.06 -9.77 -26.09
N ASN A 196 -9.23 -8.76 -26.25
CA ASN A 196 -7.85 -8.86 -26.71
C ASN A 196 -6.88 -8.61 -25.54
N LYS A 197 -5.72 -9.26 -25.61
CA LYS A 197 -4.58 -9.01 -24.70
C LYS A 197 -3.43 -8.41 -25.52
N ILE A 198 -3.06 -7.19 -25.21
CA ILE A 198 -1.99 -6.44 -25.88
C ILE A 198 -1.02 -5.94 -24.79
N ASN A 199 0.24 -6.36 -24.85
CA ASN A 199 1.26 -5.94 -23.88
C ASN A 199 0.80 -6.06 -22.42
N LEU A 200 0.27 -7.20 -22.03
CA LEU A 200 -0.26 -7.51 -20.69
C LEU A 200 -1.49 -6.68 -20.27
N LYS A 201 -2.15 -5.98 -21.19
CA LYS A 201 -3.39 -5.24 -20.94
C LYS A 201 -4.55 -5.90 -21.68
N TYR A 202 -5.71 -5.93 -21.01
CA TYR A 202 -6.95 -6.38 -21.64
C TYR A 202 -7.69 -5.20 -22.27
N GLU A 203 -8.19 -5.41 -23.48
CA GLU A 203 -9.02 -4.45 -24.23
C GLU A 203 -10.28 -5.15 -24.73
N LEU A 204 -11.42 -4.46 -24.67
CA LEU A 204 -12.66 -4.88 -25.32
C LEU A 204 -12.83 -4.04 -26.59
N ALA A 205 -12.82 -4.70 -27.75
CA ALA A 205 -12.80 -4.08 -29.07
C ALA A 205 -13.76 -4.74 -30.06
N PHE A 206 -14.06 -4.06 -31.16
CA PHE A 206 -14.86 -4.59 -32.28
C PHE A 206 -14.04 -5.41 -33.27
N GLU A 207 -12.74 -5.48 -33.08
CA GLU A 207 -11.80 -6.19 -33.97
C GLU A 207 -10.80 -7.04 -33.15
N LYS A 208 -10.29 -8.07 -33.81
CA LYS A 208 -9.19 -8.86 -33.25
C LYS A 208 -7.88 -8.09 -33.30
N ARG A 209 -7.17 -8.04 -32.16
CA ARG A 209 -5.88 -7.36 -32.03
C ARG A 209 -4.99 -8.11 -31.04
N GLY A 210 -3.73 -8.33 -31.37
CA GLY A 210 -2.83 -9.07 -30.51
C GLY A 210 -3.34 -10.49 -30.24
N GLU A 211 -3.28 -10.94 -28.98
CA GLU A 211 -3.81 -12.22 -28.53
C GLU A 211 -5.32 -12.09 -28.23
N THR A 212 -6.17 -12.68 -29.07
CA THR A 212 -7.62 -12.70 -28.83
C THR A 212 -7.96 -13.81 -27.82
N ILE A 213 -8.47 -13.42 -26.66
CA ILE A 213 -8.84 -14.33 -25.56
C ILE A 213 -10.22 -14.94 -25.81
N SER A 214 -11.20 -14.15 -26.24
CA SER A 214 -12.58 -14.59 -26.49
C SER A 214 -13.34 -13.64 -27.41
N ALA A 215 -14.39 -14.18 -28.03
CA ALA A 215 -15.30 -13.46 -28.90
C ALA A 215 -16.74 -13.61 -28.39
N PHE A 216 -17.56 -12.57 -28.56
CA PHE A 216 -18.93 -12.50 -28.05
C PHE A 216 -19.84 -11.79 -29.05
N ASP A 217 -21.03 -12.32 -29.24
CA ASP A 217 -22.09 -11.63 -29.98
C ASP A 217 -22.97 -10.77 -29.05
N SER A 218 -23.10 -11.17 -27.76
CA SER A 218 -23.80 -10.39 -26.74
C SER A 218 -22.87 -9.41 -26.04
N THR A 219 -23.26 -8.14 -26.02
CA THR A 219 -22.53 -7.06 -25.36
C THR A 219 -22.56 -7.21 -23.85
N LEU A 220 -23.65 -7.72 -23.29
CA LEU A 220 -23.75 -7.99 -21.84
C LEU A 220 -22.71 -9.03 -21.42
N HIS A 221 -22.60 -10.13 -22.13
CA HIS A 221 -21.61 -11.17 -21.83
C HIS A 221 -20.17 -10.64 -22.02
N ALA A 222 -19.93 -9.92 -23.12
CA ALA A 222 -18.62 -9.32 -23.36
C ALA A 222 -18.20 -8.34 -22.25
N CYS A 223 -19.09 -7.44 -21.84
CA CYS A 223 -18.84 -6.48 -20.77
C CYS A 223 -18.60 -7.16 -19.41
N ASP A 224 -19.40 -8.18 -19.07
CA ASP A 224 -19.24 -8.90 -17.79
C ASP A 224 -17.90 -9.65 -17.73
N GLN A 225 -17.56 -10.38 -18.77
CA GLN A 225 -16.29 -11.12 -18.85
C GLN A 225 -15.09 -10.18 -18.90
N PHE A 226 -15.17 -9.10 -19.69
CA PHE A 226 -14.12 -8.08 -19.72
C PHE A 226 -13.92 -7.43 -18.36
N ALA A 227 -15.00 -7.04 -17.66
CA ALA A 227 -14.92 -6.47 -16.33
C ALA A 227 -14.21 -7.39 -15.35
N ARG A 228 -14.55 -8.68 -15.34
CA ARG A 228 -13.92 -9.70 -14.47
C ARG A 228 -12.43 -9.86 -14.76
N LEU A 229 -12.08 -10.03 -16.03
CA LEU A 229 -10.68 -10.19 -16.44
C LEU A 229 -9.86 -8.93 -16.14
N TYR A 230 -10.35 -7.77 -16.54
CA TYR A 230 -9.65 -6.50 -16.37
C TYR A 230 -9.43 -6.18 -14.89
N ILE A 231 -10.49 -6.24 -14.08
CA ILE A 231 -10.41 -5.90 -12.65
C ILE A 231 -9.49 -6.90 -11.93
N SER A 232 -9.63 -8.21 -12.18
CA SER A 232 -8.77 -9.21 -11.54
C SER A 232 -7.30 -9.04 -11.91
N HIS A 233 -7.02 -8.74 -13.18
CA HIS A 233 -5.67 -8.46 -13.64
C HIS A 233 -5.09 -7.19 -13.02
N GLN A 234 -5.87 -6.10 -12.94
CA GLN A 234 -5.41 -4.87 -12.31
C GLN A 234 -5.14 -5.05 -10.81
N VAL A 235 -6.00 -5.79 -10.11
CA VAL A 235 -5.77 -6.17 -8.71
C VAL A 235 -4.49 -6.99 -8.56
N PHE A 236 -4.26 -7.95 -9.47
CA PHE A 236 -3.02 -8.73 -9.50
C PHE A 236 -1.79 -7.83 -9.67
N VAL A 237 -1.77 -6.97 -10.69
CA VAL A 237 -0.64 -6.06 -10.97
C VAL A 237 -0.36 -5.14 -9.77
N GLN A 238 -1.39 -4.53 -9.19
CA GLN A 238 -1.22 -3.67 -8.01
C GLN A 238 -0.70 -4.42 -6.79
N THR A 239 -1.23 -5.63 -6.55
CA THR A 239 -0.78 -6.48 -5.45
C THR A 239 0.68 -6.89 -5.63
N LYS A 240 1.05 -7.31 -6.85
CA LYS A 240 2.43 -7.67 -7.23
C LYS A 240 3.39 -6.50 -7.03
N LEU A 241 3.06 -5.32 -7.55
CA LEU A 241 3.86 -4.11 -7.39
C LEU A 241 4.01 -3.70 -5.93
N SER A 242 2.94 -3.75 -5.16
CA SER A 242 2.96 -3.45 -3.72
C SER A 242 3.90 -4.41 -2.98
N HIS A 243 3.82 -5.70 -3.27
CA HIS A 243 4.68 -6.72 -2.66
C HIS A 243 6.15 -6.52 -3.05
N LEU A 244 6.45 -6.34 -4.34
CA LEU A 244 7.81 -6.04 -4.83
C LEU A 244 8.40 -4.78 -4.19
N ASN A 245 7.60 -3.73 -3.98
CA ASN A 245 8.04 -2.52 -3.29
C ASN A 245 8.46 -2.78 -1.84
N VAL A 246 7.74 -3.63 -1.12
CA VAL A 246 8.12 -4.04 0.25
C VAL A 246 9.44 -4.81 0.23
N LEU A 247 9.55 -5.85 -0.61
CA LEU A 247 10.74 -6.68 -0.73
C LEU A 247 11.98 -5.86 -1.13
N ASN A 248 11.83 -4.95 -2.08
CA ASN A 248 12.91 -4.06 -2.50
C ASN A 248 13.37 -3.12 -1.38
N LYS A 249 12.44 -2.59 -0.55
CA LYS A 249 12.81 -1.81 0.64
C LYS A 249 13.61 -2.64 1.66
N GLU A 250 13.23 -3.89 1.87
CA GLU A 250 13.97 -4.81 2.74
C GLU A 250 15.36 -5.11 2.17
N ARG A 251 15.47 -5.42 0.88
CA ARG A 251 16.76 -5.59 0.20
C ARG A 251 17.68 -4.38 0.38
N GLN A 252 17.15 -3.17 0.24
CA GLN A 252 17.93 -1.93 0.45
C GLN A 252 18.41 -1.79 1.90
N ARG A 253 17.64 -2.22 2.89
CA ARG A 253 18.08 -2.24 4.30
C ARG A 253 19.21 -3.24 4.52
N ILE A 254 19.13 -4.42 3.91
CA ILE A 254 20.19 -5.44 3.98
C ILE A 254 21.47 -4.91 3.33
N LEU A 255 21.39 -4.27 2.16
CA LEU A 255 22.52 -3.65 1.47
C LEU A 255 23.19 -2.56 2.31
N LYS A 256 22.42 -1.71 3.00
CA LYS A 256 22.98 -0.70 3.93
C LYS A 256 23.73 -1.36 5.09
N ARG A 257 23.17 -2.42 5.68
CA ARG A 257 23.85 -3.22 6.74
C ARG A 257 25.13 -3.85 6.21
N LEU A 258 25.10 -4.44 5.02
CA LEU A 258 26.27 -5.03 4.35
C LEU A 258 27.41 -4.00 4.24
N LYS A 259 27.10 -2.81 3.68
CA LYS A 259 28.08 -1.72 3.52
C LYS A 259 28.67 -1.29 4.87
N SER A 260 27.84 -1.14 5.90
CA SER A 260 28.30 -0.77 7.25
C SER A 260 29.26 -1.79 7.84
N VAL A 261 28.93 -3.10 7.72
CA VAL A 261 29.81 -4.16 8.22
C VAL A 261 31.11 -4.24 7.42
N GLN A 262 31.09 -4.01 6.10
CA GLN A 262 32.30 -3.96 5.27
C GLN A 262 33.23 -2.81 5.69
N ILE A 263 32.69 -1.62 5.98
CA ILE A 263 33.46 -0.49 6.51
C ILE A 263 34.06 -0.86 7.86
N GLN A 264 33.26 -1.43 8.76
CA GLN A 264 33.73 -1.86 10.08
C GLN A 264 34.88 -2.90 9.99
N ILE A 265 34.79 -3.87 9.07
CA ILE A 265 35.85 -4.84 8.82
C ILE A 265 37.12 -4.15 8.37
N LYS A 266 37.02 -3.17 7.44
CA LYS A 266 38.15 -2.38 6.94
C LYS A 266 38.83 -1.60 8.08
N GLU A 267 38.05 -1.01 8.97
CA GLU A 267 38.57 -0.28 10.16
C GLU A 267 39.25 -1.24 11.16
N LEU A 268 38.62 -2.39 11.43
CA LEU A 268 39.14 -3.40 12.37
C LEU A 268 40.37 -4.15 11.84
N SER A 269 40.58 -4.20 10.53
CA SER A 269 41.79 -4.82 9.93
C SER A 269 43.09 -4.14 10.33
N ASN A 270 43.02 -2.95 10.92
CA ASN A 270 44.16 -2.23 11.52
C ASN A 270 44.62 -2.81 12.86
N GLY A 271 43.94 -3.87 13.40
CA GLY A 271 44.30 -4.48 14.71
C GLY A 271 45.72 -5.04 14.79
N GLN A 272 46.28 -5.50 13.67
CA GLN A 272 47.67 -5.91 13.59
C GLN A 272 48.64 -4.75 13.94
N LYS A 273 48.30 -3.54 13.51
CA LYS A 273 49.09 -2.33 13.82
C LYS A 273 49.22 -2.03 15.32
N TYR A 274 48.24 -2.43 16.14
CA TYR A 274 48.35 -2.25 17.60
C TYR A 274 49.30 -3.27 18.23
N LYS A 275 49.34 -4.49 17.71
CA LYS A 275 50.33 -5.50 18.15
C LYS A 275 51.74 -5.06 17.78
N ASP A 276 51.94 -4.67 16.53
CA ASP A 276 53.25 -4.18 16.01
C ASP A 276 53.76 -2.97 16.83
N LYS A 277 52.84 -2.04 17.16
CA LYS A 277 53.21 -0.88 18.04
C LYS A 277 53.54 -1.33 19.45
N ALA A 278 52.85 -2.34 20.00
CA ALA A 278 53.20 -2.88 21.33
C ALA A 278 54.52 -3.62 21.31
N ASP A 279 54.81 -4.38 20.25
CA ASP A 279 56.11 -5.07 20.06
C ASP A 279 57.25 -4.05 19.95
N LEU A 280 57.03 -2.94 19.22
CA LEU A 280 58.01 -1.82 19.12
C LEU A 280 58.29 -1.17 20.49
N ILE A 281 57.25 -0.92 21.30
CA ILE A 281 57.42 -0.39 22.66
C ILE A 281 58.24 -1.38 23.50
N MET A 282 57.92 -2.66 23.48
CA MET A 282 58.60 -3.67 24.28
C MET A 282 60.10 -3.83 23.89
N ALA A 283 60.39 -3.71 22.59
CA ALA A 283 61.79 -3.76 22.09
C ALA A 283 62.63 -2.53 22.43
N ASN A 284 61.99 -1.39 22.72
CA ASN A 284 62.65 -0.12 22.94
C ASN A 284 62.41 0.47 24.37
N LEU A 285 62.13 -0.38 25.36
CA LEU A 285 61.86 0.04 26.74
C LEU A 285 62.99 0.90 27.34
N TRP A 286 64.24 0.68 26.91
CA TRP A 286 65.41 1.38 27.39
C TRP A 286 65.48 2.86 26.98
N GLN A 287 64.64 3.27 25.96
CA GLN A 287 64.51 4.68 25.51
C GLN A 287 63.28 5.36 26.10
N MET A 288 62.56 4.72 27.01
CA MET A 288 61.21 5.18 27.41
C MET A 288 61.14 5.39 28.91
N ASP A 289 60.69 6.56 29.32
CA ASP A 289 60.40 6.91 30.71
C ASP A 289 58.89 7.00 30.99
N LYS A 290 58.53 6.82 32.26
CA LYS A 290 57.15 7.08 32.70
C LYS A 290 56.83 8.57 32.59
N GLY A 291 55.66 8.92 32.01
CA GLY A 291 55.25 10.31 31.82
C GLY A 291 55.34 10.79 30.39
N MET A 292 55.93 10.02 29.48
CA MET A 292 55.87 10.32 28.05
C MET A 292 54.45 10.21 27.50
N ASP A 293 54.03 11.11 26.61
CA ASP A 293 52.75 11.11 25.93
C ASP A 293 52.83 10.57 24.51
N GLU A 294 54.00 10.54 23.92
CA GLU A 294 54.25 10.03 22.57
C GLU A 294 55.70 9.59 22.38
N ILE A 295 55.91 8.71 21.43
CA ILE A 295 57.23 8.26 21.01
C ILE A 295 57.23 7.95 19.53
N ASN A 296 58.37 8.21 18.85
CA ASN A 296 58.62 7.87 17.46
C ASN A 296 59.64 6.74 17.40
N LEU A 297 59.23 5.54 16.95
CA LEU A 297 60.10 4.36 16.89
C LEU A 297 60.22 3.86 15.46
N GLN A 298 61.39 3.36 15.11
CA GLN A 298 61.66 2.77 13.81
C GLN A 298 61.07 1.35 13.76
N THR A 299 60.45 0.98 12.63
CA THR A 299 59.95 -0.40 12.41
C THR A 299 61.11 -1.39 12.41
N PHE A 300 60.85 -2.68 12.71
CA PHE A 300 61.86 -3.72 12.76
C PHE A 300 62.60 -3.94 11.43
N ASP A 301 61.99 -3.58 10.31
CA ASP A 301 62.61 -3.61 8.96
C ASP A 301 63.40 -2.33 8.61
N GLY A 302 63.41 -1.38 9.51
CA GLY A 302 64.17 -0.12 9.34
C GLY A 302 63.64 0.86 8.31
N LYS A 303 62.46 0.58 7.69
CA LYS A 303 61.98 1.36 6.55
C LYS A 303 61.10 2.55 6.93
N GLU A 304 60.37 2.46 8.03
CA GLU A 304 59.39 3.47 8.44
C GLU A 304 59.56 3.87 9.90
N GLN A 305 59.20 5.11 10.21
CA GLN A 305 59.06 5.57 11.60
C GLN A 305 57.58 5.51 11.98
N VAL A 306 57.28 4.92 13.14
CA VAL A 306 55.92 4.75 13.65
C VAL A 306 55.70 5.64 14.86
N PHE A 307 54.77 6.56 14.74
CA PHE A 307 54.35 7.43 15.81
C PHE A 307 53.37 6.70 16.74
N ILE A 308 53.66 6.63 18.05
CA ILE A 308 52.84 5.93 19.04
C ILE A 308 52.47 6.89 20.16
N LYS A 309 51.16 7.11 20.34
CA LYS A 309 50.65 7.86 21.49
C LYS A 309 50.58 6.97 22.74
N LEU A 310 51.13 7.45 23.81
CA LEU A 310 51.18 6.83 25.11
C LEU A 310 50.23 7.51 26.09
N LYS A 311 49.88 6.81 27.21
CA LYS A 311 49.27 7.44 28.36
C LYS A 311 50.32 7.77 29.40
N LYS A 312 50.40 9.04 29.79
CA LYS A 312 51.37 9.60 30.74
C LYS A 312 51.33 8.89 32.12
N ASP A 313 50.11 8.48 32.54
CA ASP A 313 49.90 7.87 33.85
C ASP A 313 50.40 6.42 33.92
N LEU A 314 50.68 5.80 32.77
CA LEU A 314 51.05 4.39 32.66
C LEU A 314 52.57 4.25 32.40
N SER A 315 53.15 3.16 32.92
CA SER A 315 54.50 2.78 32.54
C SER A 315 54.59 2.40 31.05
N PRO A 316 55.78 2.37 30.44
CA PRO A 316 55.95 1.87 29.08
C PRO A 316 55.40 0.47 28.87
N GLN A 317 55.63 -0.45 29.84
CA GLN A 317 55.13 -1.82 29.85
C GLN A 317 53.59 -1.86 29.88
N ASP A 318 52.97 -1.01 30.72
CA ASP A 318 51.53 -0.94 30.83
C ASP A 318 50.86 -0.36 29.55
N ASN A 319 51.55 0.58 28.91
CA ASN A 319 51.17 1.11 27.59
C ASN A 319 51.20 0.02 26.50
N ALA A 320 52.27 -0.81 26.49
CA ALA A 320 52.37 -1.98 25.60
C ALA A 320 51.26 -3.01 25.90
N ALA A 321 51.03 -3.36 27.17
CA ALA A 321 49.94 -4.26 27.59
C ALA A 321 48.56 -3.76 27.15
N ARG A 322 48.30 -2.45 27.25
CA ARG A 322 47.09 -1.82 26.75
C ARG A 322 46.88 -1.99 25.24
N LEU A 323 47.97 -1.81 24.46
CA LEU A 323 47.94 -1.97 23.00
C LEU A 323 47.75 -3.45 22.63
N TYR A 324 48.40 -4.41 23.28
CA TYR A 324 48.14 -5.85 23.11
C TYR A 324 46.69 -6.21 23.38
N LYS A 325 46.11 -5.72 24.49
CA LYS A 325 44.71 -5.94 24.83
C LYS A 325 43.77 -5.35 23.76
N LYS A 326 44.11 -4.17 23.23
CA LYS A 326 43.34 -3.52 22.15
C LYS A 326 43.42 -4.36 20.87
N GLY A 327 44.59 -4.81 20.45
CA GLY A 327 44.76 -5.66 19.28
C GLY A 327 44.01 -7.00 19.40
N LYS A 328 44.07 -7.65 20.58
CA LYS A 328 43.33 -8.88 20.87
C LYS A 328 41.80 -8.67 20.74
N ASN A 329 41.28 -7.57 21.28
CA ASN A 329 39.88 -7.24 21.22
C ASN A 329 39.42 -6.93 19.79
N GLU A 330 40.25 -6.25 18.99
CA GLU A 330 39.96 -5.97 17.58
C GLU A 330 39.96 -7.24 16.73
N LYS A 331 40.90 -8.18 16.99
CA LYS A 331 40.90 -9.47 16.31
C LYS A 331 39.60 -10.29 16.58
N ILE A 332 39.12 -10.26 17.83
CA ILE A 332 37.85 -10.90 18.19
C ILE A 332 36.69 -10.24 17.48
N ARG A 333 36.62 -8.89 17.49
CA ARG A 333 35.59 -8.10 16.78
C ARG A 333 35.61 -8.36 15.28
N LEU A 334 36.78 -8.46 14.67
CA LEU A 334 36.97 -8.77 13.26
C LEU A 334 36.40 -10.15 12.92
N LYS A 335 36.63 -11.17 13.76
CA LYS A 335 36.03 -12.49 13.59
C LYS A 335 34.51 -12.40 13.57
N PHE A 336 33.90 -11.78 14.56
CA PHE A 336 32.44 -11.60 14.63
C PHE A 336 31.87 -10.78 13.46
N ALA A 337 32.60 -9.75 13.02
CA ALA A 337 32.18 -8.95 11.86
C ALA A 337 32.18 -9.77 10.56
N ASN A 338 33.18 -10.65 10.36
CA ASN A 338 33.23 -11.55 9.21
C ASN A 338 32.12 -12.63 9.26
N GLU A 339 31.80 -13.18 10.43
CA GLU A 339 30.66 -14.08 10.59
C GLU A 339 29.35 -13.37 10.27
N THR A 340 29.17 -12.15 10.77
CA THR A 340 28.00 -11.29 10.46
C THR A 340 27.91 -10.98 8.96
N LEU A 341 29.04 -10.70 8.30
CA LEU A 341 29.09 -10.48 6.86
C LEU A 341 28.59 -11.69 6.07
N LYS A 342 28.99 -12.91 6.48
CA LYS A 342 28.53 -14.15 5.87
C LYS A 342 27.01 -14.31 5.98
N ILE A 343 26.45 -14.07 7.17
CA ILE A 343 25.00 -14.14 7.42
C ILE A 343 24.25 -13.11 6.55
N ILE A 344 24.71 -11.85 6.51
CA ILE A 344 24.06 -10.80 5.72
C ILE A 344 24.11 -11.11 4.23
N LYS A 345 25.21 -11.70 3.72
CA LYS A 345 25.28 -12.12 2.31
C LYS A 345 24.27 -13.21 2.01
N GLN A 346 24.11 -14.20 2.85
CA GLN A 346 23.09 -15.25 2.70
C GLN A 346 21.67 -14.66 2.73
N GLU A 347 21.40 -13.75 3.69
CA GLU A 347 20.11 -13.03 3.76
C GLU A 347 19.82 -12.24 2.47
N LEU A 348 20.83 -11.61 1.88
CA LEU A 348 20.71 -10.87 0.62
C LEU A 348 20.40 -11.80 -0.55
N THR A 349 21.08 -12.95 -0.66
CA THR A 349 20.84 -13.95 -1.71
C THR A 349 19.39 -14.44 -1.63
N MET A 350 18.94 -14.90 -0.46
CA MET A 350 17.57 -15.37 -0.25
C MET A 350 16.53 -14.30 -0.61
N LYS A 351 16.79 -13.02 -0.23
CA LYS A 351 15.87 -11.93 -0.55
C LYS A 351 15.83 -11.62 -2.05
N THR A 352 16.94 -11.78 -2.76
CA THR A 352 17.03 -11.59 -4.21
C THR A 352 16.28 -12.69 -4.96
N GLU A 353 16.40 -13.94 -4.52
CA GLU A 353 15.66 -15.09 -5.05
C GLU A 353 14.16 -14.93 -4.82
N GLU A 354 13.76 -14.44 -3.65
CA GLU A 354 12.37 -14.13 -3.33
C GLU A 354 11.77 -13.08 -4.28
N ILE A 355 12.51 -12.01 -4.56
CA ILE A 355 12.10 -10.98 -5.52
C ILE A 355 11.93 -11.58 -6.91
N ALA A 356 12.91 -12.37 -7.39
CA ALA A 356 12.85 -13.01 -8.69
C ALA A 356 11.66 -13.98 -8.82
N SER A 357 11.36 -14.74 -7.75
CA SER A 357 10.17 -15.60 -7.69
C SER A 357 8.88 -14.81 -7.86
N VAL A 358 8.72 -13.69 -7.14
CA VAL A 358 7.53 -12.84 -7.27
C VAL A 358 7.44 -12.16 -8.64
N GLU A 359 8.57 -11.80 -9.26
CA GLU A 359 8.61 -11.22 -10.60
C GLU A 359 8.12 -12.20 -11.68
N GLN A 360 8.34 -13.50 -11.51
CA GLN A 360 7.90 -14.54 -12.43
C GLN A 360 6.44 -14.97 -12.25
N MET A 361 5.75 -14.54 -11.20
CA MET A 361 4.36 -14.90 -10.97
C MET A 361 3.43 -14.17 -11.93
N ASP A 362 2.51 -14.91 -12.55
CA ASP A 362 1.52 -14.40 -13.51
C ASP A 362 0.08 -14.47 -12.99
N GLU A 363 -0.17 -15.17 -11.87
CA GLU A 363 -1.50 -15.34 -11.31
C GLU A 363 -1.64 -14.76 -9.88
N LEU A 364 -2.82 -14.16 -9.61
CA LEU A 364 -3.17 -13.63 -8.29
C LEU A 364 -3.22 -14.72 -7.20
N LYS A 365 -3.59 -15.96 -7.59
CA LYS A 365 -3.65 -17.10 -6.67
C LYS A 365 -2.28 -17.44 -6.09
N ASP A 366 -1.25 -17.39 -6.92
CA ASP A 366 0.12 -17.72 -6.51
C ASP A 366 0.71 -16.66 -5.59
N LEU A 367 0.46 -15.37 -5.90
CA LEU A 367 0.81 -14.27 -5.01
C LEU A 367 0.13 -14.39 -3.63
N ARG A 368 -1.15 -14.77 -3.61
CA ARG A 368 -1.89 -14.96 -2.34
C ARG A 368 -1.39 -16.19 -1.57
N LYS A 369 -1.07 -17.29 -2.24
CA LYS A 369 -0.49 -18.49 -1.61
C LYS A 369 0.87 -18.16 -0.99
N GLU A 370 1.73 -17.44 -1.70
CA GLU A 370 3.03 -17.04 -1.19
C GLU A 370 2.92 -16.06 -0.02
N ALA A 371 2.06 -15.05 -0.12
CA ALA A 371 1.77 -14.13 0.99
C ALA A 371 1.23 -14.87 2.22
N ASN A 372 0.33 -15.84 2.04
CA ASN A 372 -0.24 -16.65 3.12
C ASN A 372 0.76 -17.66 3.68
N SER A 373 1.62 -18.27 2.86
CA SER A 373 2.67 -19.19 3.33
C SER A 373 3.70 -18.48 4.19
N LYS A 374 3.98 -17.21 3.92
CA LYS A 374 4.89 -16.37 4.71
C LYS A 374 4.21 -15.75 5.93
N GLN A 375 2.92 -15.43 5.85
CA GLN A 375 2.12 -15.07 7.04
C GLN A 375 2.00 -16.25 8.03
N GLY A 376 2.00 -17.49 7.55
CA GLY A 376 2.07 -18.67 8.41
C GLY A 376 3.45 -18.89 9.08
N LYS A 377 4.54 -18.28 8.58
CA LYS A 377 5.89 -18.42 9.12
C LYS A 377 6.45 -17.20 9.85
N GLN A 378 5.82 -16.03 9.76
CA GLN A 378 6.22 -14.80 10.47
C GLN A 378 5.05 -13.91 10.82
N PHE A 379 4.03 -14.38 11.51
CA PHE A 379 3.55 -13.58 12.60
C PHE A 379 4.59 -13.67 13.70
N ILE A 380 5.60 -12.81 13.68
CA ILE A 380 6.25 -12.40 14.93
C ILE A 380 5.08 -11.82 15.72
N LYS A 381 4.54 -12.66 16.59
CA LYS A 381 3.49 -12.27 17.54
C LYS A 381 4.16 -11.25 18.44
N LEU A 382 4.15 -9.98 18.03
CA LEU A 382 4.77 -8.91 18.81
C LEU A 382 4.32 -9.07 20.26
N PRO A 383 5.23 -9.03 21.24
CA PRO A 383 4.89 -9.22 22.65
C PRO A 383 4.04 -8.07 23.20
N TYR A 384 3.66 -7.12 22.37
CA TYR A 384 2.92 -5.93 22.77
C TYR A 384 1.82 -5.57 21.75
N ARG A 385 0.85 -4.76 22.20
CA ARG A 385 -0.09 -4.01 21.36
C ARG A 385 0.49 -2.63 21.09
N VAL A 386 0.04 -1.99 20.01
CA VAL A 386 0.48 -0.64 19.63
C VAL A 386 -0.74 0.28 19.58
N VAL A 387 -0.63 1.42 20.24
CA VAL A 387 -1.54 2.55 20.11
C VAL A 387 -0.72 3.76 19.68
N ARG A 388 -1.21 4.55 18.74
CA ARG A 388 -0.57 5.80 18.29
C ARG A 388 -1.36 6.98 18.80
N TYR A 389 -0.67 7.92 19.43
CA TYR A 389 -1.28 9.13 19.99
C TYR A 389 -0.29 10.31 19.87
N GLU A 390 -0.72 11.42 19.31
CA GLU A 390 0.07 12.64 19.08
C GLU A 390 1.47 12.40 18.50
N GLY A 391 1.57 11.51 17.51
CA GLY A 391 2.83 11.18 16.85
C GLY A 391 3.74 10.20 17.62
N PHE A 392 3.40 9.84 18.85
CA PHE A 392 4.09 8.83 19.64
C PHE A 392 3.49 7.43 19.47
N GLU A 393 4.36 6.43 19.54
CA GLU A 393 3.98 5.01 19.55
C GLU A 393 3.98 4.50 20.99
N ILE A 394 2.81 4.13 21.52
CA ILE A 394 2.63 3.55 22.85
C ILE A 394 2.53 2.05 22.70
N ARG A 395 3.43 1.31 23.32
CA ARG A 395 3.50 -0.17 23.32
C ARG A 395 2.98 -0.70 24.65
N ILE A 396 2.08 -1.70 24.58
CA ILE A 396 1.42 -2.29 25.75
C ILE A 396 1.71 -3.78 25.74
N GLY A 397 2.43 -4.27 26.73
CA GLY A 397 2.77 -5.69 26.88
C GLY A 397 1.54 -6.56 27.06
N LYS A 398 1.54 -7.77 26.47
CA LYS A 398 0.37 -8.65 26.45
C LYS A 398 0.26 -9.57 27.67
N GLY A 399 1.37 -9.80 28.38
CA GLY A 399 1.44 -10.66 29.54
C GLY A 399 2.83 -10.58 30.21
N ALA A 400 3.04 -11.32 31.29
CA ALA A 400 4.25 -11.21 32.12
C ALA A 400 5.56 -11.50 31.37
N ARG A 401 5.58 -12.54 30.53
CA ARG A 401 6.75 -12.88 29.69
C ARG A 401 6.95 -11.87 28.56
N GLU A 402 5.87 -11.44 27.96
CA GLU A 402 5.82 -10.43 26.91
C GLU A 402 6.23 -9.04 27.44
N ASN A 403 5.92 -8.71 28.70
CA ASN A 403 6.41 -7.52 29.38
C ASN A 403 7.94 -7.51 29.45
N ASP A 404 8.54 -8.65 29.83
CA ASP A 404 9.99 -8.81 29.87
C ASP A 404 10.63 -8.67 28.49
N GLU A 405 10.03 -9.32 27.49
CA GLU A 405 10.48 -9.27 26.10
C GLU A 405 10.37 -7.85 25.53
N LEU A 406 9.27 -7.14 25.81
CA LEU A 406 9.08 -5.74 25.46
C LEU A 406 10.23 -4.89 26.00
N LEU A 407 10.52 -5.00 27.29
CA LEU A 407 11.58 -4.22 27.93
C LEU A 407 12.97 -4.56 27.43
N ARG A 408 13.24 -5.81 27.10
CA ARG A 408 14.56 -6.29 26.67
C ARG A 408 14.87 -5.92 25.22
N ASN A 409 13.91 -6.17 24.32
CA ASN A 409 14.16 -6.19 22.88
C ASN A 409 13.56 -4.99 22.14
N TYR A 410 12.58 -4.31 22.73
CA TYR A 410 11.76 -3.34 22.03
C TYR A 410 11.72 -1.96 22.68
N THR A 411 12.63 -1.67 23.62
CA THR A 411 12.74 -0.35 24.26
C THR A 411 14.16 0.19 24.23
N THR A 412 14.29 1.51 24.39
CA THR A 412 15.55 2.22 24.54
C THR A 412 15.59 3.00 25.85
N LYS A 413 16.76 3.43 26.32
CA LYS A 413 16.92 4.23 27.55
C LYS A 413 16.18 5.56 27.55
N PHE A 414 15.79 6.04 26.37
CA PHE A 414 15.10 7.33 26.20
C PHE A 414 13.57 7.24 26.20
N ASP A 415 13.04 6.02 26.22
CA ASP A 415 11.60 5.77 26.26
C ASP A 415 11.06 6.05 27.66
N LYS A 416 9.76 6.35 27.78
CA LYS A 416 9.04 6.40 29.06
C LYS A 416 8.38 5.05 29.32
N TRP A 417 8.46 4.56 30.56
CA TRP A 417 7.83 3.34 31.02
C TRP A 417 6.75 3.68 32.04
N LEU A 418 5.62 2.96 31.98
CA LEU A 418 4.47 3.13 32.87
C LEU A 418 3.93 1.78 33.32
N HIS A 419 3.35 1.74 34.53
CA HIS A 419 2.66 0.57 35.07
C HIS A 419 1.67 1.00 36.17
N ALA A 420 0.55 0.28 36.29
CA ALA A 420 -0.41 0.53 37.39
C ALA A 420 0.25 0.20 38.73
N LYS A 421 0.13 1.13 39.70
CA LYS A 421 0.79 1.02 41.00
C LYS A 421 0.16 -0.09 41.82
N ASP A 422 0.99 -0.89 42.49
CA ASP A 422 0.62 -1.93 43.50
C ASP A 422 -0.34 -3.03 42.97
N VAL A 423 -0.62 -3.08 41.67
CA VAL A 423 -1.48 -4.09 41.06
C VAL A 423 -0.79 -4.76 39.89
N SER A 424 -1.19 -5.99 39.56
CA SER A 424 -0.67 -6.65 38.37
C SER A 424 -1.27 -6.05 37.10
N GLY A 425 -0.41 -5.79 36.10
CA GLY A 425 -0.84 -5.15 34.84
C GLY A 425 0.19 -5.27 33.72
N SER A 426 -0.11 -4.64 32.61
CA SER A 426 0.79 -4.54 31.49
C SER A 426 1.85 -3.45 31.69
N HIS A 427 3.07 -3.73 31.27
CA HIS A 427 4.06 -2.67 31.07
C HIS A 427 3.65 -1.86 29.84
N VAL A 428 3.60 -0.55 30.00
CA VAL A 428 3.34 0.38 28.90
C VAL A 428 4.58 1.22 28.64
N VAL A 429 4.93 1.40 27.36
CA VAL A 429 6.13 2.13 26.95
C VAL A 429 5.79 3.13 25.88
N ILE A 430 6.08 4.40 26.11
CA ILE A 430 6.04 5.45 25.10
C ILE A 430 7.40 5.46 24.41
N ARG A 431 7.42 5.16 23.11
CA ARG A 431 8.65 5.16 22.30
C ARG A 431 9.10 6.59 22.03
N ASN A 432 10.34 6.87 22.37
CA ASN A 432 10.95 8.19 22.15
C ASN A 432 12.39 8.12 21.60
N PRO A 433 12.61 7.51 20.43
CA PRO A 433 13.95 7.36 19.85
C PRO A 433 14.59 8.71 19.49
N SER A 434 13.78 9.72 19.18
CA SER A 434 14.21 11.07 18.78
C SER A 434 14.46 12.01 19.96
N GLN A 435 14.23 11.54 21.19
CA GLN A 435 14.40 12.31 22.44
C GLN A 435 13.56 13.62 22.48
N ASN A 436 12.39 13.59 21.85
CA ASN A 436 11.48 14.72 21.87
C ASN A 436 10.90 14.92 23.27
N GLN A 437 10.47 16.14 23.55
CA GLN A 437 9.72 16.39 24.78
C GLN A 437 8.35 15.71 24.70
N ILE A 438 8.06 14.83 25.67
CA ILE A 438 6.77 14.13 25.75
C ILE A 438 5.82 15.02 26.57
N SER A 439 4.69 15.40 25.98
CA SER A 439 3.65 16.19 26.66
C SER A 439 2.99 15.39 27.79
N MET A 440 2.38 16.10 28.76
CA MET A 440 1.62 15.45 29.82
C MET A 440 0.42 14.68 29.29
N ASP A 441 -0.22 15.16 28.20
CA ASP A 441 -1.37 14.50 27.57
C ASP A 441 -1.01 13.10 27.03
N VAL A 442 0.19 12.95 26.44
CA VAL A 442 0.71 11.64 25.98
C VAL A 442 1.01 10.72 27.16
N ILE A 443 1.56 11.27 28.27
CA ILE A 443 1.82 10.51 29.50
C ILE A 443 0.49 10.06 30.12
N GLU A 444 -0.49 10.95 30.20
CA GLU A 444 -1.81 10.65 30.73
C GLU A 444 -2.52 9.58 29.90
N ARG A 445 -2.50 9.71 28.57
CA ARG A 445 -3.05 8.69 27.65
C ARG A 445 -2.40 7.33 27.84
N ALA A 446 -1.09 7.27 27.96
CA ALA A 446 -0.37 6.03 28.23
C ALA A 446 -0.68 5.46 29.63
N ALA A 447 -0.91 6.31 30.62
CA ALA A 447 -1.30 5.92 31.96
C ALA A 447 -2.74 5.35 31.99
N GLN A 448 -3.69 5.97 31.28
CA GLN A 448 -5.05 5.43 31.09
C GLN A 448 -5.01 4.00 30.52
N LEU A 449 -4.18 3.78 29.51
CA LEU A 449 -3.97 2.46 28.93
C LEU A 449 -3.31 1.48 29.91
N ALA A 450 -2.34 1.92 30.72
CA ALA A 450 -1.72 1.08 31.75
C ALA A 450 -2.75 0.66 32.82
N ALA A 451 -3.60 1.57 33.26
CA ALA A 451 -4.70 1.29 34.17
C ALA A 451 -5.72 0.33 33.55
N TYR A 452 -6.15 0.58 32.31
CA TYR A 452 -7.11 -0.28 31.59
C TYR A 452 -6.61 -1.72 31.39
N TYR A 453 -5.31 -1.91 31.12
CA TYR A 453 -4.69 -3.23 30.97
C TYR A 453 -4.08 -3.77 32.28
N SER A 454 -4.67 -3.41 33.43
CA SER A 454 -4.31 -3.89 34.76
C SER A 454 -5.53 -4.42 35.52
N LYS A 455 -5.29 -4.91 36.74
CA LYS A 455 -6.40 -5.28 37.64
C LYS A 455 -7.23 -4.07 38.11
N ALA A 456 -6.68 -2.85 38.03
CA ALA A 456 -7.41 -1.60 38.37
C ALA A 456 -8.37 -1.14 37.22
N LYS A 457 -8.63 -1.94 36.22
CA LYS A 457 -9.47 -1.59 35.07
C LYS A 457 -10.87 -1.07 35.43
N ASN A 458 -11.45 -1.58 36.50
CA ASN A 458 -12.83 -1.26 36.90
C ASN A 458 -12.86 -0.26 38.06
N GLU A 459 -11.75 0.33 38.43
CA GLU A 459 -11.68 1.38 39.45
C GLU A 459 -11.99 2.73 38.83
N GLY A 460 -12.68 3.61 39.54
CA GLY A 460 -13.01 4.96 39.03
C GLY A 460 -11.75 5.79 38.76
N MET A 461 -10.72 5.66 39.62
CA MET A 461 -9.40 6.28 39.47
C MET A 461 -8.30 5.27 39.83
N ALA A 462 -7.29 5.16 39.02
CA ALA A 462 -6.16 4.26 39.24
C ALA A 462 -4.85 5.06 39.32
N ALA A 463 -4.01 4.70 40.30
CA ALA A 463 -2.66 5.24 40.39
C ALA A 463 -1.74 4.53 39.42
N VAL A 464 -1.01 5.26 38.58
CA VAL A 464 -0.06 4.75 37.62
C VAL A 464 1.31 5.37 37.85
N ILE A 465 2.33 4.55 37.99
CA ILE A 465 3.70 5.02 38.06
C ILE A 465 4.27 5.19 36.67
N TYR A 466 5.06 6.24 36.45
CA TYR A 466 5.79 6.46 35.22
C TYR A 466 7.23 6.92 35.49
N THR A 467 8.13 6.55 34.59
CA THR A 467 9.54 6.92 34.72
C THR A 467 10.26 6.78 33.39
N ASP A 468 11.51 7.27 33.29
CA ASP A 468 12.36 6.95 32.16
C ASP A 468 12.77 5.47 32.19
N ARG A 469 12.75 4.82 31.01
CA ARG A 469 13.12 3.40 30.88
C ARG A 469 14.49 3.06 31.49
N LYS A 470 15.44 4.01 31.54
CA LYS A 470 16.77 3.84 32.15
C LYS A 470 16.73 3.51 33.65
N TYR A 471 15.65 3.90 34.36
CA TYR A 471 15.45 3.63 35.80
C TYR A 471 14.70 2.34 36.09
N VAL A 472 14.34 1.57 35.06
CA VAL A 472 13.63 0.30 35.18
C VAL A 472 14.61 -0.86 34.93
N ARG A 473 14.83 -1.70 35.92
CA ARG A 473 15.76 -2.84 35.86
C ARG A 473 15.05 -4.13 36.22
N LYS A 474 15.43 -5.23 35.54
CA LYS A 474 15.03 -6.57 35.94
C LYS A 474 16.08 -7.18 36.84
N PRO A 475 15.80 -7.47 38.13
CA PRO A 475 16.72 -8.18 39.01
C PRO A 475 17.02 -9.59 38.48
N LYS A 476 18.23 -10.10 38.76
CA LYS A 476 18.62 -11.46 38.40
C LYS A 476 17.74 -12.44 39.19
N GLY A 477 17.10 -13.40 38.52
CA GLY A 477 16.21 -14.38 39.16
C GLY A 477 14.78 -13.89 39.45
N ALA A 478 14.41 -12.66 39.11
CA ALA A 478 13.04 -12.15 39.31
C ALA A 478 12.03 -12.89 38.43
N HIS A 479 10.81 -13.07 38.94
CA HIS A 479 9.71 -13.67 38.22
C HIS A 479 9.39 -12.90 36.92
N PRO A 480 8.77 -13.54 35.90
CA PRO A 480 8.36 -12.88 34.67
C PRO A 480 7.46 -11.65 34.95
N GLY A 481 7.78 -10.52 34.28
CA GLY A 481 7.05 -9.25 34.46
C GLY A 481 7.45 -8.42 35.69
N MET A 482 8.29 -8.95 36.58
CA MET A 482 8.73 -8.21 37.77
C MET A 482 9.94 -7.33 37.43
N VAL A 483 9.88 -6.06 37.82
CA VAL A 483 10.97 -5.08 37.66
C VAL A 483 11.20 -4.31 38.94
N LYS A 484 12.40 -3.75 39.10
CA LYS A 484 12.75 -2.76 40.13
C LYS A 484 12.84 -1.39 39.47
N VAL A 485 12.18 -0.41 40.05
CA VAL A 485 12.18 0.97 39.60
C VAL A 485 12.99 1.82 40.61
N ASP A 486 13.99 2.54 40.12
CA ASP A 486 14.89 3.33 40.98
C ASP A 486 14.36 4.77 41.24
N ARG A 487 13.55 5.27 40.30
CA ARG A 487 12.87 6.61 40.40
C ARG A 487 11.51 6.50 39.76
N GLU A 488 10.49 7.00 40.43
CA GLU A 488 9.12 6.96 39.89
C GLU A 488 8.37 8.27 40.17
N TYR A 489 7.45 8.58 39.28
CA TYR A 489 6.42 9.59 39.46
C TYR A 489 5.08 8.88 39.40
N THR A 490 4.06 9.43 40.06
CA THR A 490 2.72 8.85 40.10
C THR A 490 1.73 9.84 39.50
N ILE A 491 0.82 9.34 38.69
CA ILE A 491 -0.33 10.06 38.13
C ILE A 491 -1.61 9.29 38.43
N LEU A 492 -2.68 9.98 38.76
CA LEU A 492 -4.02 9.41 38.93
C LEU A 492 -4.78 9.57 37.61
N VAL A 493 -5.35 8.51 37.10
CA VAL A 493 -6.07 8.50 35.81
C VAL A 493 -7.29 7.59 35.88
N GLU A 494 -8.30 7.91 35.09
CA GLU A 494 -9.43 7.02 34.85
C GLU A 494 -9.02 5.94 33.80
N PRO A 495 -9.26 4.64 34.11
CA PRO A 495 -8.93 3.57 33.14
C PRO A 495 -9.72 3.69 31.84
N GLN A 496 -9.04 3.94 30.70
CA GLN A 496 -9.68 4.13 29.40
C GLN A 496 -8.90 3.40 28.29
N GLN A 497 -9.66 2.75 27.37
CA GLN A 497 -9.10 2.02 26.23
C GLN A 497 -8.79 2.93 25.05
#